data_3d64cc7f984a4b44bcc96dfd0a5cb3e7
#
_entry.id   3d64cc7f984a4b44bcc96dfd0a5cb3e7
#
_cell.length_a   1.000
_cell.length_b   1.000
_cell.length_c   1.000
_cell.angle_alpha   90.00
_cell.angle_beta   90.00
_cell.angle_gamma   90.00
#
_symmetry.space_group_name_H-M   'P 1'
#
loop_
_entity.id
_entity.type
_entity.pdbx_description
1 polymer ?
#
loop_
_entity_poly.entity_id
_entity_poly.type
_entity_poly.pdbx_seq_one_letter_code
_entity_poly.pdbx_strand_id
1 'polypeptide(L)'
;MHAGTLVRMKDASRLKKILFSVATFFGDITAKRRLENSNDFIAKVTNFIAQGLAFRSLRKKLGLLNVDNAVSGAAPIAPEILRFFMSLGVPIYEGYGMTENSAVATGNTPDKVKLGTVGVPQPGVEVKLADDGEIMVRHPGVFVGYYKNEEATKEVLTDDGWLYTGDVGEYDGEFLKIVDRKKDIIITSGGKNVSPSELENNIKTSPFIKEAIVIGDDRKFLSALIGIEFDIVSNWALRKNIAHTTYRNLSENEEVQNLIWDCLLYTSDAADE
;
A
#
# COMPACT_ATOMS: atom_id res chain seq x y z
N MET A 1 8.60 -8.02 3.30
CA MET A 1 9.58 -7.49 4.30
C MET A 1 8.91 -7.08 5.61
N HIS A 2 7.88 -6.23 5.62
CA HIS A 2 7.17 -5.78 6.83
C HIS A 2 6.63 -6.96 7.65
N ALA A 3 5.72 -7.75 7.10
CA ALA A 3 5.13 -8.94 7.75
C ALA A 3 6.20 -9.91 8.28
N GLY A 4 7.20 -10.24 7.48
CA GLY A 4 8.31 -11.12 7.91
C GLY A 4 9.13 -10.56 9.07
N THR A 5 9.26 -9.23 9.17
CA THR A 5 9.92 -8.58 10.33
C THR A 5 9.09 -8.74 11.59
N LEU A 6 7.79 -8.47 11.52
CA LEU A 6 6.87 -8.58 12.66
C LEU A 6 6.80 -10.03 13.20
N VAL A 7 6.72 -11.00 12.30
CA VAL A 7 6.69 -12.42 12.69
C VAL A 7 7.99 -12.85 13.37
N ARG A 8 9.16 -12.50 12.80
CA ARG A 8 10.45 -12.79 13.43
C ARG A 8 10.62 -12.09 14.77
N MET A 9 10.02 -10.93 14.96
CA MET A 9 10.05 -10.24 16.25
C MET A 9 9.16 -10.93 17.30
N LYS A 10 8.05 -11.59 16.90
CA LYS A 10 7.25 -12.42 17.83
C LYS A 10 8.07 -13.56 18.45
N ASP A 11 9.07 -14.06 17.72
CA ASP A 11 9.95 -15.16 18.16
C ASP A 11 11.26 -14.69 18.79
N ALA A 12 11.50 -13.40 18.83
CA ALA A 12 12.73 -12.85 19.39
C ALA A 12 12.77 -12.94 20.93
N SER A 13 13.98 -12.89 21.50
CA SER A 13 14.15 -12.82 22.95
C SER A 13 13.48 -11.58 23.55
N ARG A 14 13.11 -11.65 24.84
CA ARG A 14 12.45 -10.54 25.55
C ARG A 14 13.19 -9.20 25.38
N LEU A 15 14.51 -9.21 25.52
CA LEU A 15 15.33 -8.01 25.37
C LEU A 15 15.19 -7.41 23.95
N LYS A 16 15.26 -8.25 22.90
CA LYS A 16 15.09 -7.78 21.51
C LYS A 16 13.71 -7.20 21.27
N LYS A 17 12.66 -7.79 21.85
CA LYS A 17 11.28 -7.26 21.77
C LYS A 17 11.18 -5.88 22.41
N ILE A 18 11.74 -5.70 23.61
CA ILE A 18 11.75 -4.42 24.32
C ILE A 18 12.51 -3.36 23.49
N LEU A 19 13.72 -3.67 23.04
CA LEU A 19 14.53 -2.74 22.23
C LEU A 19 13.82 -2.37 20.92
N PHE A 20 13.17 -3.32 20.27
CA PHE A 20 12.40 -3.07 19.06
C PHE A 20 11.18 -2.19 19.35
N SER A 21 10.41 -2.46 20.40
CA SER A 21 9.25 -1.65 20.78
C SER A 21 9.65 -0.21 21.11
N VAL A 22 10.73 -0.01 21.86
CA VAL A 22 11.26 1.34 22.18
C VAL A 22 11.75 2.02 20.89
N ALA A 23 12.45 1.30 20.00
CA ALA A 23 12.90 1.86 18.73
C ALA A 23 11.71 2.25 17.85
N THR A 24 10.64 1.45 17.82
CA THR A 24 9.42 1.76 17.06
C THR A 24 8.75 3.02 17.61
N PHE A 25 8.64 3.16 18.93
CA PHE A 25 8.08 4.37 19.55
C PHE A 25 8.84 5.65 19.11
N PHE A 26 10.16 5.65 19.19
CA PHE A 26 10.96 6.81 18.74
C PHE A 26 10.92 6.99 17.21
N GLY A 27 10.88 5.90 16.46
CA GLY A 27 10.74 5.92 15.01
C GLY A 27 9.41 6.52 14.56
N ASP A 28 8.31 6.20 15.24
CA ASP A 28 6.99 6.76 14.95
C ASP A 28 6.94 8.27 15.20
N ILE A 29 7.58 8.76 16.26
CA ILE A 29 7.73 10.21 16.47
C ILE A 29 8.50 10.84 15.30
N THR A 30 9.58 10.20 14.85
CA THR A 30 10.36 10.68 13.70
C THR A 30 9.50 10.69 12.43
N ALA A 31 8.75 9.62 12.16
CA ALA A 31 7.87 9.51 10.99
C ALA A 31 6.79 10.60 11.00
N LYS A 32 6.11 10.79 12.14
CA LYS A 32 5.09 11.83 12.30
C LYS A 32 5.66 13.23 12.01
N ARG A 33 6.83 13.56 12.56
CA ARG A 33 7.50 14.83 12.33
C ARG A 33 7.87 15.05 10.86
N ARG A 34 8.31 14.00 10.16
CA ARG A 34 8.61 14.07 8.72
C ARG A 34 7.34 14.32 7.90
N LEU A 35 6.23 13.68 8.23
CA LEU A 35 4.94 13.89 7.58
C LEU A 35 4.40 15.32 7.79
N GLU A 36 4.74 15.94 8.92
CA GLU A 36 4.43 17.34 9.24
C GLU A 36 5.45 18.32 8.65
N ASN A 37 6.36 17.87 7.78
CA ASN A 37 7.50 18.65 7.25
C ASN A 37 8.40 19.27 8.34
N SER A 38 8.37 18.73 9.55
CA SER A 38 9.16 19.17 10.70
C SER A 38 10.38 18.28 10.87
N ASN A 39 11.44 18.54 10.07
CA ASN A 39 12.73 17.86 10.27
C ASN A 39 13.57 18.60 11.32
N ASP A 40 13.00 18.80 12.50
CA ASP A 40 13.55 19.55 13.62
C ASP A 40 14.56 18.72 14.46
N PHE A 41 15.08 19.35 15.52
CA PHE A 41 16.02 18.71 16.44
C PHE A 41 15.41 17.43 17.07
N ILE A 42 14.11 17.43 17.39
CA ILE A 42 13.42 16.27 18.00
C ILE A 42 13.43 15.09 17.03
N ALA A 43 13.10 15.32 15.75
CA ALA A 43 13.13 14.27 14.72
C ALA A 43 14.53 13.66 14.55
N LYS A 44 15.59 14.47 14.64
CA LYS A 44 16.98 14.00 14.56
C LYS A 44 17.37 13.16 15.78
N VAL A 45 17.03 13.59 16.99
CA VAL A 45 17.32 12.87 18.24
C VAL A 45 16.55 11.54 18.30
N THR A 46 15.26 11.57 18.02
CA THR A 46 14.43 10.35 18.04
C THR A 46 14.89 9.32 17.00
N ASN A 47 15.24 9.77 15.79
CA ASN A 47 15.84 8.90 14.77
C ASN A 47 17.18 8.32 15.25
N PHE A 48 18.06 9.12 15.82
CA PHE A 48 19.35 8.64 16.34
C PHE A 48 19.17 7.52 17.40
N ILE A 49 18.25 7.72 18.34
CA ILE A 49 17.92 6.71 19.37
C ILE A 49 17.37 5.44 18.72
N ALA A 50 16.39 5.54 17.83
CA ALA A 50 15.78 4.40 17.15
C ALA A 50 16.80 3.59 16.34
N GLN A 51 17.69 4.27 15.61
CA GLN A 51 18.77 3.63 14.85
C GLN A 51 19.76 2.91 15.76
N GLY A 52 20.16 3.53 16.88
CA GLY A 52 21.08 2.93 17.85
C GLY A 52 20.53 1.70 18.55
N LEU A 53 19.24 1.68 18.89
CA LEU A 53 18.60 0.59 19.61
C LEU A 53 18.37 -0.67 18.76
N ALA A 54 17.79 -0.52 17.56
CA ALA A 54 17.40 -1.68 16.74
C ALA A 54 17.43 -1.44 15.24
N PHE A 55 17.06 -0.25 14.76
CA PHE A 55 16.74 -0.02 13.36
C PHE A 55 17.93 -0.11 12.42
N ARG A 56 19.11 0.36 12.82
CA ARG A 56 20.33 0.18 12.02
C ARG A 56 20.64 -1.28 11.76
N SER A 57 20.50 -2.15 12.78
CA SER A 57 20.71 -3.60 12.63
C SER A 57 19.64 -4.23 11.74
N LEU A 58 18.39 -3.78 11.86
CA LEU A 58 17.29 -4.26 11.04
C LEU A 58 17.47 -3.82 9.58
N ARG A 59 17.77 -2.54 9.31
CA ARG A 59 18.07 -2.03 7.96
C ARG A 59 19.20 -2.81 7.31
N LYS A 60 20.27 -3.11 8.06
CA LYS A 60 21.38 -3.95 7.55
C LYS A 60 20.89 -5.33 7.11
N LYS A 61 20.05 -5.99 7.92
CA LYS A 61 19.51 -7.33 7.60
C LYS A 61 18.55 -7.33 6.42
N LEU A 62 17.85 -6.22 6.20
CA LEU A 62 16.94 -6.03 5.08
C LEU A 62 17.64 -5.55 3.80
N GLY A 63 18.95 -5.28 3.84
CA GLY A 63 19.68 -4.70 2.72
C GLY A 63 19.44 -3.20 2.51
N LEU A 64 18.82 -2.51 3.49
CA LEU A 64 18.37 -1.12 3.38
C LEU A 64 19.27 -0.12 4.13
N LEU A 65 20.47 -0.53 4.54
CA LEU A 65 21.32 0.31 5.41
C LEU A 65 21.68 1.65 4.79
N ASN A 66 21.95 1.67 3.49
CA ASN A 66 22.41 2.85 2.73
C ASN A 66 21.29 3.44 1.85
N VAL A 67 20.03 3.07 2.08
CA VAL A 67 18.89 3.64 1.38
C VAL A 67 18.39 4.86 2.14
N ASP A 68 18.45 6.03 1.52
CA ASP A 68 17.94 7.28 2.09
C ASP A 68 16.51 7.56 1.66
N ASN A 69 16.16 7.21 0.41
CA ASN A 69 14.82 7.35 -0.14
C ASN A 69 14.52 6.15 -1.04
N ALA A 70 13.27 5.75 -1.07
CA ALA A 70 12.77 4.73 -1.97
C ALA A 70 11.51 5.24 -2.67
N VAL A 71 11.26 4.75 -3.88
CA VAL A 71 10.04 5.07 -4.64
C VAL A 71 9.29 3.79 -4.90
N SER A 72 7.97 3.85 -4.79
CA SER A 72 7.07 2.78 -5.16
C SER A 72 6.00 3.29 -6.11
N GLY A 73 5.52 2.43 -6.99
CA GLY A 73 4.48 2.72 -7.96
C GLY A 73 3.87 1.45 -8.51
N ALA A 74 3.02 1.58 -9.52
CA ALA A 74 2.29 0.52 -10.20
C ALA A 74 1.19 -0.19 -9.37
N ALA A 75 1.29 -0.22 -8.05
CA ALA A 75 0.25 -0.73 -7.15
C ALA A 75 0.26 0.04 -5.83
N PRO A 76 -0.89 0.29 -5.21
CA PRO A 76 -0.98 0.99 -3.94
C PRO A 76 -0.37 0.15 -2.82
N ILE A 77 0.24 0.83 -1.85
CA ILE A 77 0.77 0.23 -0.63
C ILE A 77 -0.06 0.73 0.56
N ALA A 78 -0.41 -0.18 1.48
CA ALA A 78 -1.11 0.21 2.69
C ALA A 78 -0.31 1.28 3.47
N PRO A 79 -0.96 2.39 3.90
CA PRO A 79 -0.30 3.50 4.59
C PRO A 79 0.51 3.09 5.83
N GLU A 80 0.08 2.05 6.55
CA GLU A 80 0.75 1.50 7.71
C GLU A 80 2.13 0.94 7.36
N ILE A 81 2.25 0.30 6.18
CA ILE A 81 3.53 -0.24 5.68
C ILE A 81 4.47 0.91 5.35
N LEU A 82 3.99 1.95 4.68
CA LEU A 82 4.77 3.15 4.37
C LEU A 82 5.24 3.84 5.65
N ARG A 83 4.34 4.00 6.62
CA ARG A 83 4.66 4.58 7.93
C ARG A 83 5.71 3.75 8.67
N PHE A 84 5.61 2.43 8.65
CA PHE A 84 6.62 1.54 9.22
C PHE A 84 8.00 1.76 8.61
N PHE A 85 8.12 1.81 7.28
CA PHE A 85 9.41 2.05 6.63
C PHE A 85 9.92 3.47 6.89
N MET A 86 9.05 4.46 6.96
CA MET A 86 9.41 5.82 7.33
C MET A 86 9.93 5.89 8.76
N SER A 87 9.30 5.19 9.71
CA SER A 87 9.77 5.08 11.10
C SER A 87 11.12 4.38 11.20
N LEU A 88 11.36 3.38 10.34
CA LEU A 88 12.64 2.67 10.22
C LEU A 88 13.76 3.57 9.66
N GLY A 89 13.44 4.73 9.13
CA GLY A 89 14.36 5.67 8.50
C GLY A 89 14.61 5.40 7.03
N VAL A 90 13.70 4.70 6.36
CA VAL A 90 13.69 4.43 4.91
C VAL A 90 12.34 4.92 4.37
N PRO A 91 12.15 6.22 4.13
CA PRO A 91 10.91 6.72 3.56
C PRO A 91 10.70 6.15 2.16
N ILE A 92 9.49 5.64 1.93
CA ILE A 92 9.04 5.18 0.62
C ILE A 92 8.01 6.19 0.12
N TYR A 93 8.25 6.76 -1.03
CA TYR A 93 7.38 7.73 -1.67
C TYR A 93 6.59 7.04 -2.79
N GLU A 94 5.27 7.14 -2.75
CA GLU A 94 4.44 6.62 -3.82
C GLU A 94 4.39 7.61 -4.98
N GLY A 95 4.43 7.06 -6.20
CA GLY A 95 4.24 7.79 -7.43
C GLY A 95 3.26 7.05 -8.33
N TYR A 96 2.60 7.80 -9.18
CA TYR A 96 1.63 7.32 -10.15
C TYR A 96 2.06 7.66 -11.58
N GLY A 97 1.86 6.70 -12.43
CA GLY A 97 2.06 6.80 -13.87
C GLY A 97 1.83 5.44 -14.53
N MET A 98 1.67 5.46 -15.81
CA MET A 98 1.42 4.31 -16.66
C MET A 98 2.31 4.37 -17.90
N THR A 99 2.37 3.30 -18.68
CA THR A 99 3.22 3.24 -19.87
C THR A 99 2.88 4.36 -20.87
N GLU A 100 1.60 4.66 -21.04
CA GLU A 100 1.07 5.67 -21.95
C GLU A 100 1.48 7.10 -21.59
N ASN A 101 1.90 7.35 -20.35
CA ASN A 101 2.44 8.64 -19.91
C ASN A 101 3.89 8.56 -19.44
N SER A 102 4.67 7.58 -19.93
CA SER A 102 6.08 7.39 -19.61
C SER A 102 6.33 7.19 -18.09
N ALA A 103 5.36 6.62 -17.37
CA ALA A 103 5.35 6.41 -15.93
C ALA A 103 5.48 7.71 -15.10
N VAL A 104 5.08 8.86 -15.66
CA VAL A 104 5.20 10.17 -15.01
C VAL A 104 3.84 10.88 -15.00
N ALA A 105 3.22 10.96 -13.85
CA ALA A 105 2.06 11.79 -13.61
C ALA A 105 2.19 12.55 -12.29
N THR A 106 2.09 11.83 -11.16
CA THR A 106 2.21 12.43 -9.82
C THR A 106 3.22 11.70 -8.98
N GLY A 107 3.64 12.29 -7.87
CA GLY A 107 4.53 11.64 -6.90
C GLY A 107 4.61 12.38 -5.59
N ASN A 108 4.75 11.61 -4.51
CA ASN A 108 5.19 12.13 -3.22
C ASN A 108 6.68 12.44 -3.28
N THR A 109 7.10 13.50 -2.60
CA THR A 109 8.49 13.93 -2.49
C THR A 109 8.85 14.16 -1.02
N PRO A 110 10.15 14.27 -0.66
CA PRO A 110 10.54 14.57 0.71
C PRO A 110 9.89 15.81 1.30
N ASP A 111 9.61 16.83 0.46
CA ASP A 111 9.05 18.12 0.88
C ASP A 111 7.50 18.14 0.82
N LYS A 112 6.91 17.22 0.05
CA LYS A 112 5.47 17.11 -0.14
C LYS A 112 5.07 15.64 -0.11
N VAL A 113 4.69 15.15 1.06
CA VAL A 113 4.32 13.75 1.28
C VAL A 113 3.02 13.65 2.06
N LYS A 114 2.10 12.81 1.56
CA LYS A 114 0.89 12.40 2.24
C LYS A 114 0.67 10.91 2.02
N LEU A 115 0.70 10.13 3.08
CA LEU A 115 0.49 8.67 3.01
C LEU A 115 -0.93 8.35 2.55
N GLY A 116 -1.07 7.31 1.73
CA GLY A 116 -2.34 6.92 1.12
C GLY A 116 -2.70 7.75 -0.11
N THR A 117 -1.79 8.61 -0.59
CA THR A 117 -1.91 9.36 -1.84
C THR A 117 -0.75 9.08 -2.77
N VAL A 118 -0.93 9.31 -4.04
CA VAL A 118 0.13 9.24 -5.05
C VAL A 118 0.82 10.59 -5.30
N GLY A 119 0.69 11.51 -4.36
CA GLY A 119 1.40 12.78 -4.35
C GLY A 119 0.76 13.86 -5.22
N VAL A 120 1.58 14.81 -5.63
CA VAL A 120 1.20 15.97 -6.43
C VAL A 120 1.71 15.83 -7.88
N PRO A 121 1.12 16.54 -8.86
CA PRO A 121 1.62 16.55 -10.24
C PRO A 121 3.11 16.86 -10.31
N GLN A 122 3.85 16.10 -11.10
CA GLN A 122 5.27 16.35 -11.33
C GLN A 122 5.48 17.64 -12.15
N PRO A 123 6.65 18.28 -12.06
CA PRO A 123 6.93 19.50 -12.81
C PRO A 123 6.68 19.31 -14.31
N GLY A 124 5.86 20.19 -14.90
CA GLY A 124 5.49 20.13 -16.31
C GLY A 124 4.40 19.12 -16.67
N VAL A 125 3.78 18.50 -15.68
CA VAL A 125 2.63 17.61 -15.85
C VAL A 125 1.36 18.30 -15.40
N GLU A 126 0.34 18.26 -16.25
CA GLU A 126 -1.02 18.69 -15.92
C GLU A 126 -1.87 17.47 -15.59
N VAL A 127 -2.59 17.54 -14.47
CA VAL A 127 -3.51 16.48 -14.01
C VAL A 127 -4.84 17.11 -13.66
N LYS A 128 -5.93 16.51 -14.12
CA LYS A 128 -7.29 16.87 -13.73
C LYS A 128 -8.16 15.63 -13.62
N LEU A 129 -9.33 15.79 -13.01
CA LEU A 129 -10.37 14.76 -13.00
C LEU A 129 -11.45 15.14 -14.02
N ALA A 130 -11.95 14.15 -14.74
CA ALA A 130 -13.15 14.24 -15.55
C ALA A 130 -14.40 14.26 -14.64
N ASP A 131 -15.59 14.51 -15.22
CA ASP A 131 -16.85 14.62 -14.46
C ASP A 131 -17.21 13.33 -13.70
N ASP A 132 -16.74 12.18 -14.16
CA ASP A 132 -16.92 10.87 -13.53
C ASP A 132 -15.78 10.47 -12.60
N GLY A 133 -14.85 11.39 -12.34
CA GLY A 133 -13.69 11.18 -11.46
C GLY A 133 -12.51 10.49 -12.15
N GLU A 134 -12.56 10.20 -13.46
CA GLU A 134 -11.43 9.62 -14.17
C GLU A 134 -10.25 10.58 -14.22
N ILE A 135 -9.06 10.09 -13.89
CA ILE A 135 -7.83 10.86 -13.92
C ILE A 135 -7.41 11.11 -15.36
N MET A 136 -7.20 12.37 -15.70
CA MET A 136 -6.67 12.80 -17.00
C MET A 136 -5.30 13.43 -16.83
N VAL A 137 -4.35 13.08 -17.71
CA VAL A 137 -2.97 13.55 -17.67
C VAL A 137 -2.57 14.17 -19.00
N ARG A 138 -1.82 15.27 -18.96
CA ARG A 138 -1.26 15.92 -20.16
C ARG A 138 0.17 16.38 -19.89
N HIS A 139 1.11 15.97 -20.71
CA HIS A 139 2.49 16.46 -20.77
C HIS A 139 3.21 15.91 -22.02
N PRO A 140 4.39 16.44 -22.40
CA PRO A 140 5.08 16.00 -23.62
C PRO A 140 5.50 14.53 -23.68
N GLY A 141 5.52 13.82 -22.54
CA GLY A 141 5.84 12.38 -22.47
C GLY A 141 4.63 11.46 -22.61
N VAL A 142 3.42 12.00 -22.85
CA VAL A 142 2.26 11.17 -23.21
C VAL A 142 2.52 10.55 -24.58
N PHE A 143 2.19 9.27 -24.74
CA PHE A 143 2.42 8.50 -25.95
C PHE A 143 1.64 9.08 -27.16
N VAL A 144 2.08 8.73 -28.36
CA VAL A 144 1.40 9.16 -29.59
C VAL A 144 0.19 8.28 -29.97
N GLY A 145 0.07 7.10 -29.34
CA GLY A 145 -1.03 6.17 -29.55
C GLY A 145 -0.60 4.71 -29.55
N TYR A 146 -1.58 3.83 -29.62
CA TYR A 146 -1.38 2.38 -29.73
C TYR A 146 -0.99 1.98 -31.14
N TYR A 147 0.02 1.15 -31.27
CA TYR A 147 0.54 0.73 -32.56
C TYR A 147 -0.52 0.00 -33.40
N LYS A 148 -0.81 0.54 -34.61
CA LYS A 148 -1.84 0.02 -35.55
C LYS A 148 -3.24 -0.14 -34.93
N ASN A 149 -3.57 0.65 -33.92
CA ASN A 149 -4.88 0.64 -33.28
C ASN A 149 -5.36 2.09 -33.03
N GLU A 150 -5.81 2.75 -34.08
CA GLU A 150 -6.27 4.13 -34.01
C GLU A 150 -7.58 4.29 -33.23
N GLU A 151 -8.43 3.26 -33.25
CA GLU A 151 -9.70 3.24 -32.52
C GLU A 151 -9.45 3.32 -31.02
N ALA A 152 -8.66 2.38 -30.47
CA ALA A 152 -8.29 2.40 -29.05
C ALA A 152 -7.50 3.67 -28.68
N THR A 153 -6.74 4.26 -29.61
CA THR A 153 -6.04 5.52 -29.35
C THR A 153 -7.02 6.66 -29.16
N LYS A 154 -8.02 6.78 -30.02
CA LYS A 154 -9.06 7.83 -29.95
C LYS A 154 -9.96 7.70 -28.70
N GLU A 155 -10.11 6.50 -28.16
CA GLU A 155 -10.85 6.28 -26.93
C GLU A 155 -10.17 6.90 -25.70
N VAL A 156 -8.83 6.95 -25.69
CA VAL A 156 -8.07 7.38 -24.52
C VAL A 156 -7.33 8.70 -24.68
N LEU A 157 -7.10 9.17 -25.91
CA LEU A 157 -6.32 10.37 -26.19
C LEU A 157 -7.17 11.40 -26.94
N THR A 158 -7.31 12.58 -26.33
CA THR A 158 -8.02 13.71 -26.96
C THR A 158 -7.15 14.46 -27.97
N ASP A 159 -7.77 15.21 -28.90
CA ASP A 159 -7.06 16.01 -29.89
C ASP A 159 -6.17 17.10 -29.28
N ASP A 160 -6.49 17.58 -28.07
CA ASP A 160 -5.72 18.58 -27.32
C ASP A 160 -4.70 17.94 -26.34
N GLY A 161 -4.46 16.62 -26.44
CA GLY A 161 -3.38 15.90 -25.82
C GLY A 161 -3.65 15.42 -24.38
N TRP A 162 -4.91 15.40 -23.94
CA TRP A 162 -5.26 14.77 -22.67
C TRP A 162 -5.40 13.25 -22.83
N LEU A 163 -4.75 12.53 -21.93
CA LEU A 163 -4.84 11.07 -21.79
C LEU A 163 -5.85 10.73 -20.70
N TYR A 164 -6.88 9.99 -21.04
CA TYR A 164 -7.76 9.29 -20.11
C TYR A 164 -7.04 8.04 -19.60
N THR A 165 -6.84 7.93 -18.29
CA THR A 165 -5.98 6.87 -17.72
C THR A 165 -6.73 5.58 -17.43
N GLY A 166 -8.04 5.61 -17.37
CA GLY A 166 -8.88 4.51 -16.91
C GLY A 166 -8.83 4.31 -15.39
N ASP A 167 -8.14 5.17 -14.66
CA ASP A 167 -8.08 5.16 -13.20
C ASP A 167 -8.96 6.29 -12.65
N VAL A 168 -9.74 6.01 -11.59
CA VAL A 168 -10.57 6.98 -10.89
C VAL A 168 -9.81 7.50 -9.68
N GLY A 169 -9.86 8.80 -9.47
CA GLY A 169 -9.17 9.45 -8.36
C GLY A 169 -9.99 10.51 -7.67
N GLU A 170 -9.49 10.98 -6.55
CA GLU A 170 -10.01 12.11 -5.80
C GLU A 170 -8.84 12.97 -5.29
N TYR A 171 -9.11 14.24 -5.01
CA TYR A 171 -8.12 15.12 -4.41
C TYR A 171 -8.33 15.20 -2.90
N ASP A 172 -7.25 15.00 -2.14
CA ASP A 172 -7.16 15.26 -0.71
C ASP A 172 -6.24 16.48 -0.49
N GLY A 173 -6.82 17.66 -0.55
CA GLY A 173 -6.09 18.92 -0.67
C GLY A 173 -5.44 19.05 -2.03
N GLU A 174 -4.12 19.18 -2.08
CA GLU A 174 -3.35 19.21 -3.34
C GLU A 174 -2.89 17.81 -3.80
N PHE A 175 -3.09 16.77 -2.97
CA PHE A 175 -2.61 15.42 -3.23
C PHE A 175 -3.65 14.60 -3.98
N LEU A 176 -3.21 13.87 -4.99
CA LEU A 176 -4.05 12.93 -5.72
C LEU A 176 -4.09 11.59 -4.97
N LYS A 177 -5.29 11.08 -4.73
CA LYS A 177 -5.54 9.71 -4.25
C LYS A 177 -6.19 8.91 -5.38
N ILE A 178 -5.66 7.72 -5.66
CA ILE A 178 -6.30 6.79 -6.59
C ILE A 178 -7.35 6.01 -5.80
N VAL A 179 -8.56 6.00 -6.31
CA VAL A 179 -9.67 5.22 -5.75
C VAL A 179 -9.58 3.77 -6.26
N ASP A 180 -9.67 3.59 -7.58
CA ASP A 180 -9.50 2.29 -8.23
C ASP A 180 -9.46 2.44 -9.76
N ARG A 181 -9.34 1.33 -10.48
CA ARG A 181 -9.59 1.26 -11.92
C ARG A 181 -11.07 1.44 -12.21
N LYS A 182 -11.41 2.30 -13.17
CA LYS A 182 -12.80 2.60 -13.55
C LYS A 182 -13.61 1.33 -13.86
N LYS A 183 -12.99 0.38 -14.58
CA LYS A 183 -13.61 -0.90 -14.96
C LYS A 183 -13.64 -1.94 -13.83
N ASP A 184 -12.88 -1.75 -12.77
CA ASP A 184 -12.75 -2.72 -11.68
C ASP A 184 -13.58 -2.31 -10.45
N ILE A 185 -14.12 -1.08 -10.42
CA ILE A 185 -15.02 -0.60 -9.37
C ILE A 185 -16.26 -1.51 -9.31
N ILE A 186 -16.50 -2.09 -8.17
CA ILE A 186 -17.67 -2.91 -7.90
C ILE A 186 -18.89 -2.01 -7.69
N ILE A 187 -19.96 -2.27 -8.42
CA ILE A 187 -21.27 -1.65 -8.19
C ILE A 187 -22.19 -2.71 -7.59
N THR A 188 -22.46 -2.57 -6.29
CA THR A 188 -23.36 -3.50 -5.62
C THR A 188 -24.79 -3.37 -6.14
N SER A 189 -25.64 -4.40 -5.95
CA SER A 189 -27.06 -4.36 -6.35
C SER A 189 -27.86 -3.22 -5.68
N GLY A 190 -27.33 -2.62 -4.62
CA GLY A 190 -27.87 -1.42 -3.98
C GLY A 190 -27.37 -0.11 -4.58
N GLY A 191 -26.55 -0.15 -5.64
CA GLY A 191 -25.97 1.04 -6.31
C GLY A 191 -24.79 1.65 -5.56
N LYS A 192 -24.19 0.99 -4.58
CA LYS A 192 -23.00 1.50 -3.87
C LYS A 192 -21.76 1.14 -4.67
N ASN A 193 -20.94 2.15 -4.98
CA ASN A 193 -19.61 1.96 -5.55
C ASN A 193 -18.63 1.55 -4.45
N VAL A 194 -17.86 0.51 -4.71
CA VAL A 194 -16.86 -0.04 -3.78
C VAL A 194 -15.56 -0.27 -4.55
N SER A 195 -14.45 0.22 -3.99
CA SER A 195 -13.12 -0.08 -4.47
C SER A 195 -12.67 -1.46 -3.96
N PRO A 196 -12.58 -2.50 -4.79
CA PRO A 196 -12.04 -3.78 -4.37
C PRO A 196 -10.58 -3.67 -3.95
N SER A 197 -9.78 -2.87 -4.65
CA SER A 197 -8.35 -2.70 -4.36
C SER A 197 -8.09 -2.15 -2.95
N GLU A 198 -8.91 -1.22 -2.46
CA GLU A 198 -8.78 -0.66 -1.11
C GLU A 198 -9.05 -1.74 -0.05
N LEU A 199 -10.14 -2.49 -0.20
CA LEU A 199 -10.47 -3.59 0.72
C LEU A 199 -9.40 -4.70 0.70
N GLU A 200 -8.97 -5.11 -0.50
CA GLU A 200 -7.93 -6.14 -0.67
C GLU A 200 -6.61 -5.73 -0.03
N ASN A 201 -6.20 -4.46 -0.17
CA ASN A 201 -4.98 -3.95 0.44
C ASN A 201 -5.09 -3.90 1.97
N ASN A 202 -6.24 -3.51 2.51
CA ASN A 202 -6.49 -3.53 3.95
C ASN A 202 -6.41 -4.97 4.49
N ILE A 203 -7.05 -5.94 3.84
CA ILE A 203 -7.00 -7.35 4.21
C ILE A 203 -5.55 -7.88 4.17
N LYS A 204 -4.77 -7.51 3.16
CA LYS A 204 -3.35 -7.92 3.00
C LYS A 204 -2.39 -7.27 3.99
N THR A 205 -2.83 -6.37 4.86
CA THR A 205 -2.01 -5.88 5.98
C THR A 205 -1.71 -6.97 7.00
N SER A 206 -2.59 -7.97 7.11
CA SER A 206 -2.36 -9.15 7.96
C SER A 206 -1.20 -9.99 7.43
N PRO A 207 -0.22 -10.36 8.29
CA PRO A 207 0.90 -11.19 7.89
C PRO A 207 0.50 -12.63 7.51
N PHE A 208 -0.72 -13.07 7.84
CA PHE A 208 -1.23 -14.41 7.55
C PHE A 208 -1.89 -14.49 6.16
N ILE A 209 -2.17 -13.34 5.54
CA ILE A 209 -2.85 -13.25 4.26
C ILE A 209 -1.85 -12.83 3.19
N LYS A 210 -1.74 -13.62 2.14
CA LYS A 210 -0.87 -13.35 0.99
C LYS A 210 -1.60 -12.59 -0.10
N GLU A 211 -2.82 -13.04 -0.41
CA GLU A 211 -3.66 -12.48 -1.46
C GLU A 211 -5.12 -12.40 -0.98
N ALA A 212 -5.82 -11.39 -1.46
CA ALA A 212 -7.25 -11.24 -1.29
C ALA A 212 -7.85 -10.79 -2.62
N ILE A 213 -9.01 -11.32 -2.99
CA ILE A 213 -9.78 -10.92 -4.18
C ILE A 213 -11.21 -10.68 -3.72
N VAL A 214 -11.65 -9.43 -3.82
CA VAL A 214 -13.02 -9.03 -3.44
C VAL A 214 -13.96 -9.23 -4.63
N ILE A 215 -15.11 -9.81 -4.38
CA ILE A 215 -16.15 -10.12 -5.38
C ILE A 215 -17.48 -9.58 -4.87
N GLY A 216 -18.22 -8.86 -5.72
CA GLY A 216 -19.49 -8.30 -5.27
C GLY A 216 -20.26 -7.51 -6.31
N ASP A 217 -19.78 -7.48 -7.57
CA ASP A 217 -20.45 -6.77 -8.63
C ASP A 217 -21.87 -7.31 -8.84
N ASP A 218 -22.86 -6.40 -8.85
CA ASP A 218 -24.31 -6.69 -8.90
C ASP A 218 -24.79 -7.66 -7.77
N ARG A 219 -24.06 -7.75 -6.67
CA ARG A 219 -24.42 -8.59 -5.51
C ARG A 219 -24.92 -7.74 -4.34
N LYS A 220 -25.73 -8.39 -3.47
CA LYS A 220 -26.23 -7.75 -2.23
C LYS A 220 -25.18 -7.61 -1.14
N PHE A 221 -24.11 -8.39 -1.22
CA PHE A 221 -23.01 -8.41 -0.24
C PHE A 221 -21.69 -8.68 -0.96
N LEU A 222 -20.61 -8.25 -0.33
CA LEU A 222 -19.26 -8.54 -0.77
C LEU A 222 -18.80 -9.90 -0.24
N SER A 223 -17.98 -10.58 -1.01
CA SER A 223 -17.28 -11.80 -0.63
C SER A 223 -15.81 -11.65 -0.96
N ALA A 224 -14.95 -12.39 -0.28
CA ALA A 224 -13.53 -12.39 -0.60
C ALA A 224 -12.98 -13.81 -0.73
N LEU A 225 -12.13 -14.02 -1.73
CA LEU A 225 -11.25 -15.18 -1.81
C LEU A 225 -9.94 -14.85 -1.14
N ILE A 226 -9.55 -15.63 -0.14
CA ILE A 226 -8.35 -15.37 0.64
C ILE A 226 -7.29 -16.44 0.37
N GLY A 227 -6.11 -16.00 -0.07
CA GLY A 227 -4.90 -16.81 -0.14
C GLY A 227 -4.05 -16.64 1.11
N ILE A 228 -3.79 -17.72 1.85
CA ILE A 228 -2.96 -17.67 3.07
C ILE A 228 -1.48 -17.55 2.73
N GLU A 229 -0.71 -16.84 3.56
CA GLU A 229 0.76 -16.86 3.50
C GLU A 229 1.28 -18.18 4.12
N PHE A 230 1.54 -19.15 3.25
CA PHE A 230 1.78 -20.54 3.64
C PHE A 230 2.87 -20.69 4.70
N ASP A 231 4.03 -20.08 4.52
CA ASP A 231 5.15 -20.23 5.45
C ASP A 231 4.83 -19.67 6.84
N ILE A 232 4.11 -18.57 6.89
CA ILE A 232 3.75 -17.92 8.15
C ILE A 232 2.66 -18.70 8.87
N VAL A 233 1.62 -19.10 8.14
CA VAL A 233 0.51 -19.89 8.70
C VAL A 233 0.98 -21.29 9.11
N SER A 234 1.85 -21.93 8.32
CA SER A 234 2.47 -23.20 8.65
C SER A 234 3.24 -23.13 9.99
N ASN A 235 4.10 -22.11 10.14
CA ASN A 235 4.82 -21.89 11.38
C ASN A 235 3.89 -21.62 12.58
N TRP A 236 2.79 -20.92 12.36
CA TRP A 236 1.78 -20.69 13.40
C TRP A 236 1.08 -22.00 13.77
N ALA A 237 0.67 -22.81 12.80
CA ALA A 237 0.00 -24.10 12.97
C ALA A 237 0.89 -25.10 13.74
N LEU A 238 2.18 -25.18 13.41
CA LEU A 238 3.14 -26.03 14.13
C LEU A 238 3.23 -25.68 15.61
N ARG A 239 3.18 -24.40 15.97
CA ARG A 239 3.17 -23.96 17.39
C ARG A 239 1.87 -24.31 18.12
N LYS A 240 0.80 -24.48 17.36
CA LYS A 240 -0.50 -24.93 17.87
C LYS A 240 -0.65 -26.46 17.87
N ASN A 241 0.40 -27.19 17.44
CA ASN A 241 0.37 -28.64 17.24
C ASN A 241 -0.65 -29.09 16.16
N ILE A 242 -0.93 -28.24 15.19
CA ILE A 242 -1.79 -28.58 14.04
C ILE A 242 -0.93 -29.27 13.00
N ALA A 243 -1.17 -30.57 12.79
CA ALA A 243 -0.48 -31.34 11.77
C ALA A 243 -1.01 -30.98 10.37
N HIS A 244 -0.09 -30.71 9.43
CA HIS A 244 -0.41 -30.45 8.04
C HIS A 244 0.75 -30.84 7.14
N THR A 245 0.48 -31.17 5.90
CA THR A 245 1.49 -31.54 4.89
C THR A 245 1.36 -30.74 3.60
N THR A 246 0.19 -30.17 3.33
CA THR A 246 -0.10 -29.44 2.09
C THR A 246 -0.76 -28.11 2.40
N TYR A 247 -0.71 -27.19 1.41
CA TYR A 247 -1.46 -25.92 1.45
C TYR A 247 -2.95 -26.18 1.69
N ARG A 248 -3.52 -27.17 1.01
CA ARG A 248 -4.94 -27.51 1.11
C ARG A 248 -5.32 -27.94 2.53
N ASN A 249 -4.57 -28.88 3.13
CA ASN A 249 -4.84 -29.31 4.51
C ASN A 249 -4.81 -28.13 5.50
N LEU A 250 -3.90 -27.17 5.25
CA LEU A 250 -3.75 -26.01 6.11
C LEU A 250 -4.91 -25.02 5.93
N SER A 251 -5.30 -24.72 4.68
CA SER A 251 -6.38 -23.77 4.39
C SER A 251 -7.78 -24.28 4.73
N GLU A 252 -7.98 -25.61 4.73
CA GLU A 252 -9.23 -26.25 5.12
C GLU A 252 -9.33 -26.52 6.64
N ASN A 253 -8.26 -26.26 7.41
CA ASN A 253 -8.26 -26.47 8.86
C ASN A 253 -9.07 -25.36 9.58
N GLU A 254 -9.98 -25.77 10.47
CA GLU A 254 -10.91 -24.87 11.16
C GLU A 254 -10.21 -23.80 12.00
N GLU A 255 -9.12 -24.15 12.72
CA GLU A 255 -8.37 -23.17 13.51
C GLU A 255 -7.65 -22.13 12.63
N VAL A 256 -7.22 -22.55 11.42
CA VAL A 256 -6.63 -21.62 10.43
C VAL A 256 -7.72 -20.73 9.85
N GLN A 257 -8.89 -21.26 9.54
CA GLN A 257 -10.03 -20.47 9.07
C GLN A 257 -10.46 -19.44 10.11
N ASN A 258 -10.52 -19.81 11.40
CA ASN A 258 -10.79 -18.89 12.49
C ASN A 258 -9.72 -17.80 12.61
N LEU A 259 -8.44 -18.17 12.49
CA LEU A 259 -7.34 -17.18 12.46
C LEU A 259 -7.52 -16.16 11.34
N ILE A 260 -7.89 -16.61 10.15
CA ILE A 260 -8.12 -15.70 9.00
C ILE A 260 -9.37 -14.87 9.24
N TRP A 261 -10.43 -15.44 9.80
CA TRP A 261 -11.64 -14.72 10.14
C TRP A 261 -11.39 -13.59 11.16
N ASP A 262 -10.60 -13.86 12.19
CA ASP A 262 -10.17 -12.84 13.16
C ASP A 262 -9.39 -11.69 12.48
N CYS A 263 -8.55 -12.02 11.47
CA CYS A 263 -7.86 -10.99 10.69
C CYS A 263 -8.83 -10.11 9.92
N LEU A 264 -9.89 -10.67 9.32
CA LEU A 264 -10.89 -9.93 8.57
C LEU A 264 -11.72 -9.01 9.48
N LEU A 265 -12.13 -9.48 10.64
CA LEU A 265 -12.86 -8.66 11.62
C LEU A 265 -12.03 -7.47 12.08
N TYR A 266 -10.73 -7.68 12.35
CA TYR A 266 -9.85 -6.61 12.83
C TYR A 266 -9.59 -5.53 11.76
N THR A 267 -9.69 -5.89 10.48
CA THR A 267 -9.55 -4.92 9.38
C THR A 267 -10.86 -4.20 9.05
N SER A 268 -12.02 -4.77 9.37
CA SER A 268 -13.31 -4.12 9.17
C SER A 268 -13.60 -3.03 10.21
N ASP A 269 -13.22 -3.24 11.46
CA ASP A 269 -13.39 -2.25 12.54
C ASP A 269 -12.54 -0.98 12.33
N ALA A 270 -11.42 -1.10 11.60
CA ALA A 270 -10.58 0.04 11.25
C ALA A 270 -11.10 0.88 10.06
N ALA A 271 -12.12 0.39 9.35
CA ALA A 271 -12.72 1.09 8.22
C ALA A 271 -13.98 1.90 8.60
N ASP A 272 -14.50 1.70 9.83
CA ASP A 272 -15.69 2.39 10.34
C ASP A 272 -15.33 3.57 11.28
N GLU A 273 -14.03 3.81 11.59
CA GLU A 273 -13.48 5.00 12.27
C GLU A 273 -12.85 5.99 11.26
#